data_f314519a79b8f0c92b7bb5b660fc515a
#
_entry.id   f314519a79b8f0c92b7bb5b660fc515a
#
_cell.length_a   1.000
_cell.length_b   1.000
_cell.length_c   1.000
_cell.angle_alpha   90.00
_cell.angle_beta   90.00
_cell.angle_gamma   90.00
#
_symmetry.space_group_name_H-M   'P 1'
#
loop_
_entity.id
_entity.type
_entity.pdbx_description
1 polymer ?
#
loop_
_entity_poly.entity_id
_entity_poly.type
_entity_poly.pdbx_seq_one_letter_code
_entity_poly.pdbx_strand_id
1 'polypeptide(L)'
;MKILLTGATGYIGKRLLPLLVEQGHEIICCVRDKNRFYYPLEFQKNIMVIEVDFLQQETLSAIPKDIDAAYYLIHSMSGSAANFDELESISAHNFVQRLNQTKAKQVIYLSGIINDKSLSKHLSSRKKVEEILNTSTFATTTLRAGIIVGSGSASFEIIRD
;
A
#
# COMPACT_ATOMS: atom_id res chain seq x y z
N MET A 1 2.94 -13.84 11.78
CA MET A 1 2.43 -13.81 10.39
C MET A 1 3.48 -13.15 9.51
N LYS A 2 3.55 -13.55 8.26
CA LYS A 2 4.37 -12.88 7.24
C LYS A 2 3.51 -11.88 6.46
N ILE A 3 3.78 -10.60 6.62
CA ILE A 3 2.93 -9.53 6.12
C ILE A 3 3.66 -8.74 5.04
N LEU A 4 3.03 -8.59 3.88
CA LEU A 4 3.49 -7.71 2.81
C LEU A 4 3.03 -6.28 3.09
N LEU A 5 3.97 -5.35 3.22
CA LEU A 5 3.68 -3.93 3.41
C LEU A 5 4.07 -3.14 2.15
N THR A 6 3.09 -2.76 1.35
CA THR A 6 3.30 -1.82 0.25
C THR A 6 3.17 -0.39 0.78
N GLY A 7 3.80 0.56 0.10
CA GLY A 7 3.81 1.95 0.57
C GLY A 7 4.55 2.18 1.89
N ALA A 8 5.53 1.31 2.23
CA ALA A 8 6.32 1.38 3.46
C ALA A 8 7.06 2.71 3.66
N THR A 9 7.38 3.42 2.58
CA THR A 9 8.03 4.74 2.60
C THR A 9 7.06 5.90 2.85
N GLY A 10 5.74 5.64 2.75
CA GLY A 10 4.69 6.64 2.94
C GLY A 10 4.44 6.98 4.41
N TYR A 11 3.64 8.01 4.65
CA TYR A 11 3.30 8.48 5.99
C TYR A 11 2.68 7.39 6.88
N ILE A 12 1.69 6.67 6.36
CA ILE A 12 1.01 5.59 7.10
C ILE A 12 1.94 4.37 7.24
N GLY A 13 2.61 3.96 6.16
CA GLY A 13 3.49 2.79 6.18
C GLY A 13 4.60 2.92 7.22
N LYS A 14 5.24 4.09 7.33
CA LYS A 14 6.28 4.36 8.33
C LYS A 14 5.78 4.27 9.78
N ARG A 15 4.51 4.57 10.04
CA ARG A 15 3.91 4.47 11.38
C ARG A 15 3.38 3.08 11.70
N LEU A 16 2.89 2.39 10.68
CA LEU A 16 2.37 1.04 10.83
C LEU A 16 3.50 0.01 11.04
N LEU A 17 4.63 0.20 10.36
CA LEU A 17 5.75 -0.74 10.39
C LEU A 17 6.24 -1.09 11.81
N PRO A 18 6.55 -0.13 12.71
CA PRO A 18 6.96 -0.43 14.08
C PRO A 18 5.91 -1.27 14.83
N LEU A 19 4.64 -0.90 14.71
CA LEU A 19 3.54 -1.58 15.41
C LEU A 19 3.42 -3.05 14.97
N LEU A 20 3.59 -3.33 13.68
CA LEU A 20 3.56 -4.69 13.17
C LEU A 20 4.74 -5.53 13.68
N VAL A 21 5.93 -4.93 13.74
CA VAL A 21 7.13 -5.59 14.28
C VAL A 21 6.99 -5.86 15.78
N GLU A 22 6.50 -4.91 16.56
CA GLU A 22 6.23 -5.06 18.00
C GLU A 22 5.22 -6.16 18.30
N GLN A 23 4.27 -6.41 17.39
CA GLN A 23 3.33 -7.53 17.47
C GLN A 23 3.93 -8.88 17.04
N GLY A 24 5.24 -8.92 16.77
CA GLY A 24 5.97 -10.15 16.44
C GLY A 24 5.74 -10.66 15.01
N HIS A 25 5.37 -9.79 14.08
CA HIS A 25 5.19 -10.16 12.68
C HIS A 25 6.52 -10.07 11.90
N GLU A 26 6.65 -10.88 10.85
CA GLU A 26 7.66 -10.74 9.81
C GLU A 26 7.12 -9.83 8.73
N ILE A 27 7.83 -8.74 8.42
CA ILE A 27 7.34 -7.72 7.48
C ILE A 27 8.20 -7.73 6.21
N ILE A 28 7.55 -7.86 5.08
CA ILE A 28 8.16 -7.70 3.77
C ILE A 28 7.78 -6.32 3.24
N CYS A 29 8.74 -5.40 3.30
CA CYS A 29 8.56 -4.03 2.83
C CYS A 29 8.82 -3.94 1.34
N CYS A 30 7.79 -3.63 0.54
CA CYS A 30 7.93 -3.31 -0.87
C CYS A 30 8.31 -1.85 -1.04
N VAL A 31 9.45 -1.60 -1.66
CA VAL A 31 9.94 -0.26 -1.97
C VAL A 31 10.42 -0.20 -3.43
N ARG A 32 10.40 0.96 -4.06
CA ARG A 32 10.93 1.14 -5.42
C ARG A 32 12.45 1.29 -5.47
N ASP A 33 13.06 1.68 -4.34
CA ASP A 33 14.49 1.88 -4.20
C ASP A 33 14.89 1.59 -2.73
N LYS A 34 15.65 0.52 -2.52
CA LYS A 34 16.13 0.10 -1.19
C LYS A 34 17.04 1.13 -0.55
N ASN A 35 17.81 1.85 -1.33
CA ASN A 35 18.78 2.84 -0.83
C ASN A 35 18.10 4.07 -0.20
N ARG A 36 16.81 4.25 -0.46
CA ARG A 36 15.99 5.35 0.07
C ARG A 36 15.05 4.93 1.18
N PHE A 37 15.17 3.68 1.66
CA PHE A 37 14.33 3.16 2.72
C PHE A 37 15.14 2.92 3.99
N TYR A 38 14.80 3.63 5.05
CA TYR A 38 15.45 3.55 6.35
C TYR A 38 14.44 3.09 7.40
N TYR A 39 14.89 2.21 8.30
CA TYR A 39 14.15 1.72 9.45
C TYR A 39 15.12 1.47 10.62
N PRO A 40 14.65 1.43 11.89
CA PRO A 40 15.49 1.17 13.05
C PRO A 40 16.21 -0.18 12.94
N LEU A 41 17.51 -0.22 13.26
CA LEU A 41 18.32 -1.44 13.17
C LEU A 41 17.80 -2.57 14.07
N GLU A 42 17.14 -2.23 15.17
CA GLU A 42 16.50 -3.19 16.07
C GLU A 42 15.40 -4.04 15.40
N PHE A 43 14.81 -3.54 14.31
CA PHE A 43 13.78 -4.25 13.53
C PHE A 43 14.36 -5.16 12.43
N GLN A 44 15.69 -5.15 12.23
CA GLN A 44 16.35 -5.85 11.11
C GLN A 44 16.00 -7.35 11.04
N LYS A 45 15.79 -8.00 12.20
CA LYS A 45 15.45 -9.44 12.26
C LYS A 45 14.05 -9.74 11.76
N ASN A 46 13.15 -8.75 11.78
CA ASN A 46 11.74 -8.90 11.43
C ASN A 46 11.40 -8.30 10.06
N ILE A 47 12.33 -7.60 9.42
CA ILE A 47 12.08 -6.86 8.18
C ILE A 47 12.92 -7.44 7.04
N MET A 48 12.24 -7.79 5.96
CA MET A 48 12.83 -8.04 4.65
C MET A 48 12.45 -6.88 3.72
N VAL A 49 13.42 -6.27 3.08
CA VAL A 49 13.17 -5.21 2.09
C VAL A 49 13.36 -5.77 0.69
N ILE A 50 12.34 -5.63 -0.14
CA ILE A 50 12.37 -6.04 -1.55
C ILE A 50 12.11 -4.84 -2.46
N GLU A 51 12.76 -4.83 -3.62
CA GLU A 51 12.50 -3.82 -4.66
C GLU A 51 11.40 -4.32 -5.56
N VAL A 52 10.28 -3.58 -5.55
CA VAL A 52 9.09 -3.87 -6.36
C VAL A 52 8.48 -2.56 -6.83
N ASP A 53 8.31 -2.45 -8.12
CA ASP A 53 7.47 -1.44 -8.76
C ASP A 53 6.24 -2.12 -9.35
N PHE A 54 5.07 -1.83 -8.81
CA PHE A 54 3.82 -2.44 -9.28
C PHE A 54 3.39 -2.00 -10.69
N LEU A 55 4.11 -1.07 -11.31
CA LEU A 55 3.97 -0.75 -12.72
C LEU A 55 4.83 -1.66 -13.63
N GLN A 56 5.80 -2.41 -13.05
CA GLN A 56 6.76 -3.25 -13.76
C GLN A 56 6.57 -4.72 -13.34
N GLN A 57 5.89 -5.49 -14.17
CA GLN A 57 5.51 -6.88 -13.86
C GLN A 57 6.70 -7.78 -13.52
N GLU A 58 7.85 -7.57 -14.14
CA GLU A 58 9.08 -8.35 -13.90
C GLU A 58 9.56 -8.26 -12.46
N THR A 59 9.33 -7.14 -11.77
CA THR A 59 9.74 -6.94 -10.37
C THR A 59 8.88 -7.71 -9.38
N LEU A 60 7.67 -8.09 -9.76
CA LEU A 60 6.69 -8.72 -8.87
C LEU A 60 7.13 -10.12 -8.40
N SER A 61 8.00 -10.77 -9.16
CA SER A 61 8.56 -12.08 -8.81
C SER A 61 9.35 -12.05 -7.49
N ALA A 62 9.85 -10.89 -7.06
CA ALA A 62 10.52 -10.68 -5.79
C ALA A 62 9.61 -10.87 -4.56
N ILE A 63 8.28 -10.78 -4.73
CA ILE A 63 7.33 -11.01 -3.63
C ILE A 63 7.26 -12.50 -3.33
N PRO A 64 7.56 -12.96 -2.09
CA PRO A 64 7.48 -14.36 -1.71
C PRO A 64 6.06 -14.93 -1.83
N LYS A 65 5.96 -16.25 -2.00
CA LYS A 65 4.66 -16.94 -2.10
C LYS A 65 4.02 -17.25 -0.74
N ASP A 66 4.78 -17.21 0.33
CA ASP A 66 4.36 -17.59 1.69
C ASP A 66 3.84 -16.40 2.52
N ILE A 67 3.31 -15.38 1.86
CA ILE A 67 2.65 -14.23 2.49
C ILE A 67 1.32 -14.67 3.09
N ASP A 68 1.03 -14.27 4.33
CA ASP A 68 -0.23 -14.53 5.04
C ASP A 68 -1.26 -13.43 4.82
N ALA A 69 -0.81 -12.17 4.83
CA ALA A 69 -1.65 -10.99 4.65
C ALA A 69 -0.87 -9.84 3.99
N ALA A 70 -1.58 -8.82 3.50
CA ALA A 70 -0.93 -7.65 2.93
C ALA A 70 -1.65 -6.34 3.29
N TYR A 71 -0.88 -5.25 3.37
CA TYR A 71 -1.37 -3.89 3.38
C TYR A 71 -1.14 -3.25 2.00
N TYR A 72 -2.22 -2.82 1.36
CA TYR A 72 -2.15 -2.06 0.12
C TYR A 72 -2.27 -0.57 0.45
N LEU A 73 -1.10 0.10 0.59
CA LEU A 73 -0.99 1.53 0.93
C LEU A 73 -0.37 2.36 -0.20
N ILE A 74 -0.33 1.81 -1.42
CA ILE A 74 0.17 2.54 -2.59
C ILE A 74 -0.80 3.66 -2.92
N HIS A 75 -0.23 4.85 -3.08
CA HIS A 75 -0.94 6.02 -3.57
C HIS A 75 0.04 6.87 -4.38
N SER A 76 -0.23 6.98 -5.66
CA SER A 76 0.60 7.80 -6.55
C SER A 76 0.20 9.26 -6.40
N MET A 77 0.97 10.04 -5.63
CA MET A 77 0.80 11.49 -5.52
C MET A 77 1.60 12.26 -6.59
N SER A 78 2.49 11.56 -7.32
CA SER A 78 3.44 12.14 -8.27
C SER A 78 3.18 11.62 -9.67
N GLY A 79 2.34 12.29 -10.41
CA GLY A 79 2.10 12.08 -11.84
C GLY A 79 1.34 13.27 -12.41
N SER A 80 1.48 13.55 -13.71
CA SER A 80 0.59 14.50 -14.37
C SER A 80 -0.84 14.00 -14.20
N ALA A 81 -1.76 14.90 -13.84
CA ALA A 81 -3.17 14.58 -13.52
C ALA A 81 -3.92 13.81 -14.63
N ALA A 82 -3.33 13.65 -15.81
CA ALA A 82 -3.93 12.99 -16.96
C ALA A 82 -3.89 11.45 -16.92
N ASN A 83 -2.88 10.82 -16.24
CA ASN A 83 -2.69 9.36 -16.27
C ASN A 83 -2.74 8.71 -14.89
N PHE A 84 -3.12 9.46 -13.87
CA PHE A 84 -3.13 9.01 -12.48
C PHE A 84 -4.02 7.78 -12.26
N ASP A 85 -5.26 7.83 -12.74
CA ASP A 85 -6.26 6.75 -12.58
C ASP A 85 -5.85 5.46 -13.26
N GLU A 86 -5.16 5.57 -14.40
CA GLU A 86 -4.65 4.42 -15.15
C GLU A 86 -3.50 3.74 -14.40
N LEU A 87 -2.54 4.52 -13.91
CA LEU A 87 -1.38 4.00 -13.18
C LEU A 87 -1.80 3.33 -11.86
N GLU A 88 -2.75 3.89 -11.12
CA GLU A 88 -3.30 3.25 -9.92
C GLU A 88 -4.02 1.94 -10.26
N SER A 89 -4.78 1.91 -11.35
CA SER A 89 -5.46 0.71 -11.81
C SER A 89 -4.48 -0.40 -12.22
N ILE A 90 -3.43 -0.06 -12.98
CA ILE A 90 -2.37 -1.01 -13.38
C ILE A 90 -1.68 -1.57 -12.14
N SER A 91 -1.29 -0.71 -11.20
CA SER A 91 -0.64 -1.13 -9.95
C SER A 91 -1.53 -2.09 -9.15
N ALA A 92 -2.83 -1.79 -9.05
CA ALA A 92 -3.78 -2.64 -8.33
C ALA A 92 -3.99 -4.00 -9.02
N HIS A 93 -4.12 -4.04 -10.35
CA HIS A 93 -4.22 -5.29 -11.11
C HIS A 93 -2.97 -6.16 -10.95
N ASN A 94 -1.79 -5.57 -11.08
CA ASN A 94 -0.53 -6.27 -10.90
C ASN A 94 -0.37 -6.82 -9.48
N PHE A 95 -0.76 -6.04 -8.46
CA PHE A 95 -0.80 -6.49 -7.08
C PHE A 95 -1.73 -7.70 -6.89
N VAL A 96 -2.98 -7.62 -7.37
CA VAL A 96 -3.95 -8.72 -7.27
C VAL A 96 -3.44 -9.97 -7.98
N GLN A 97 -2.94 -9.81 -9.22
CA GLN A 97 -2.41 -10.93 -9.99
C GLN A 97 -1.27 -11.64 -9.25
N ARG A 98 -0.35 -10.89 -8.66
CA ARG A 98 0.76 -11.47 -7.89
C ARG A 98 0.29 -12.09 -6.59
N LEU A 99 -0.56 -11.41 -5.83
CA LEU A 99 -0.98 -11.88 -4.52
C LEU A 99 -1.86 -13.14 -4.60
N ASN A 100 -2.66 -13.31 -5.66
CA ASN A 100 -3.41 -14.54 -5.94
C ASN A 100 -2.51 -15.77 -6.15
N GLN A 101 -1.20 -15.58 -6.40
CA GLN A 101 -0.20 -16.65 -6.52
C GLN A 101 0.48 -16.98 -5.17
N THR A 102 0.09 -16.32 -4.09
CA THR A 102 0.63 -16.48 -2.74
C THR A 102 -0.38 -17.19 -1.83
N LYS A 103 -0.01 -17.35 -0.55
CA LYS A 103 -0.91 -17.89 0.48
C LYS A 103 -1.74 -16.82 1.18
N ALA A 104 -1.65 -15.56 0.74
CA ALA A 104 -2.35 -14.45 1.37
C ALA A 104 -3.86 -14.67 1.39
N LYS A 105 -4.44 -14.51 2.58
CA LYS A 105 -5.89 -14.68 2.80
C LYS A 105 -6.61 -13.36 2.98
N GLN A 106 -5.87 -12.28 3.29
CA GLN A 106 -6.45 -10.97 3.57
C GLN A 106 -5.58 -9.84 3.07
N VAL A 107 -6.23 -8.82 2.53
CA VAL A 107 -5.62 -7.53 2.20
C VAL A 107 -6.36 -6.42 2.95
N ILE A 108 -5.60 -5.52 3.55
CA ILE A 108 -6.11 -4.30 4.14
C ILE A 108 -5.77 -3.14 3.20
N TYR A 109 -6.79 -2.45 2.72
CA TYR A 109 -6.68 -1.30 1.85
C TYR A 109 -7.11 -0.03 2.56
N LEU A 110 -6.31 1.04 2.47
CA LEU A 110 -6.67 2.35 3.00
C LEU A 110 -7.20 3.22 1.86
N SER A 111 -8.50 3.47 1.88
CA SER A 111 -9.24 4.28 0.91
C SER A 111 -9.70 5.61 1.51
N GLY A 112 -10.34 6.45 0.70
CA GLY A 112 -11.04 7.65 1.14
C GLY A 112 -12.53 7.41 1.42
N ILE A 113 -13.18 8.33 2.13
CA ILE A 113 -14.63 8.33 2.33
C ILE A 113 -15.31 8.68 1.00
N ILE A 114 -16.21 7.82 0.55
CA ILE A 114 -16.93 7.94 -0.72
C ILE A 114 -18.41 8.14 -0.40
N ASN A 115 -18.85 9.41 -0.26
CA ASN A 115 -20.21 9.74 0.15
C ASN A 115 -21.02 10.45 -0.94
N ASP A 116 -20.41 10.94 -2.02
CA ASP A 116 -21.07 11.79 -3.01
C ASP A 116 -21.33 11.08 -4.34
N LYS A 117 -22.40 11.54 -5.02
CA LYS A 117 -22.72 11.16 -6.41
C LYS A 117 -21.70 11.70 -7.41
N SER A 118 -21.00 12.80 -7.09
CA SER A 118 -19.91 13.39 -7.87
C SER A 118 -18.59 13.26 -7.10
N LEU A 119 -17.82 12.23 -7.40
CA LEU A 119 -16.51 12.00 -6.79
C LEU A 119 -15.44 12.88 -7.44
N SER A 120 -14.51 13.41 -6.65
CA SER A 120 -13.27 13.95 -7.19
C SER A 120 -12.50 12.85 -7.94
N LYS A 121 -11.63 13.21 -8.87
CA LYS A 121 -10.79 12.24 -9.61
C LYS A 121 -10.06 11.27 -8.65
N HIS A 122 -9.50 11.79 -7.55
CA HIS A 122 -8.83 10.98 -6.55
C HIS A 122 -9.74 9.96 -5.86
N LEU A 123 -10.95 10.34 -5.48
CA LEU A 123 -11.90 9.43 -4.85
C LEU A 123 -12.44 8.39 -5.84
N SER A 124 -12.62 8.79 -7.11
CA SER A 124 -13.01 7.88 -8.18
C SER A 124 -11.94 6.82 -8.42
N SER A 125 -10.66 7.22 -8.49
CA SER A 125 -9.54 6.28 -8.62
C SER A 125 -9.48 5.31 -7.43
N ARG A 126 -9.64 5.80 -6.21
CA ARG A 126 -9.65 4.93 -5.02
C ARG A 126 -10.79 3.93 -5.01
N LYS A 127 -11.97 4.33 -5.47
CA LYS A 127 -13.10 3.41 -5.65
C LYS A 127 -12.76 2.33 -6.66
N LYS A 128 -12.16 2.68 -7.78
CA LYS A 128 -11.74 1.74 -8.81
C LYS A 128 -10.70 0.75 -8.28
N VAL A 129 -9.72 1.21 -7.49
CA VAL A 129 -8.76 0.32 -6.81
C VAL A 129 -9.48 -0.65 -5.86
N GLU A 130 -10.45 -0.19 -5.07
CA GLU A 130 -11.26 -1.05 -4.20
C GLU A 130 -12.00 -2.13 -5.00
N GLU A 131 -12.61 -1.75 -6.12
CA GLU A 131 -13.30 -2.69 -7.02
C GLU A 131 -12.33 -3.75 -7.58
N ILE A 132 -11.12 -3.34 -8.01
CA ILE A 132 -10.08 -4.25 -8.48
C ILE A 132 -9.66 -5.23 -7.38
N LEU A 133 -9.37 -4.74 -6.16
CA LEU A 133 -8.98 -5.59 -5.04
C LEU A 133 -10.06 -6.61 -4.68
N ASN A 134 -11.33 -6.26 -4.83
CA ASN A 134 -12.47 -7.15 -4.58
C ASN A 134 -12.68 -8.23 -5.66
N THR A 135 -11.96 -8.19 -6.79
CA THR A 135 -11.98 -9.28 -7.78
C THR A 135 -11.07 -10.47 -7.43
N SER A 136 -10.35 -10.37 -6.31
CA SER A 136 -9.33 -11.33 -5.88
C SER A 136 -9.91 -12.57 -5.20
N THR A 137 -9.05 -13.56 -4.96
CA THR A 137 -9.37 -14.78 -4.18
C THR A 137 -9.17 -14.60 -2.68
N PHE A 138 -8.52 -13.54 -2.25
CA PHE A 138 -8.33 -13.17 -0.84
C PHE A 138 -9.44 -12.22 -0.36
N ALA A 139 -9.70 -12.19 0.94
CA ALA A 139 -10.62 -11.22 1.53
C ALA A 139 -10.00 -9.81 1.51
N THR A 140 -10.79 -8.79 1.15
CA THR A 140 -10.36 -7.39 1.20
C THR A 140 -11.10 -6.65 2.30
N THR A 141 -10.36 -5.98 3.18
CA THR A 141 -10.90 -5.04 4.17
C THR A 141 -10.54 -3.63 3.75
N THR A 142 -11.52 -2.84 3.36
CA THR A 142 -11.32 -1.43 3.01
C THR A 142 -11.57 -0.54 4.22
N LEU A 143 -10.53 0.16 4.68
CA LEU A 143 -10.63 1.22 5.68
C LEU A 143 -10.80 2.55 4.95
N ARG A 144 -11.91 3.24 5.19
CA ARG A 144 -12.20 4.54 4.57
C ARG A 144 -11.93 5.66 5.55
N ALA A 145 -10.92 6.47 5.25
CA ALA A 145 -10.54 7.62 6.06
C ALA A 145 -10.90 8.94 5.36
N GLY A 146 -11.19 9.95 6.16
CA GLY A 146 -11.23 11.33 5.69
C GLY A 146 -9.83 11.92 5.59
N ILE A 147 -9.65 13.15 6.04
CA ILE A 147 -8.33 13.78 6.11
C ILE A 147 -7.53 13.11 7.23
N ILE A 148 -6.38 12.57 6.89
CA ILE A 148 -5.46 11.98 7.86
C ILE A 148 -4.55 13.08 8.38
N VAL A 149 -4.75 13.47 9.64
CA VAL A 149 -4.01 14.54 10.31
C VAL A 149 -3.01 13.95 11.29
N GLY A 150 -1.81 14.52 11.30
CA GLY A 150 -0.77 14.18 12.26
C GLY A 150 0.58 14.76 11.83
N SER A 151 1.49 14.94 12.78
CA SER A 151 2.81 15.54 12.53
C SER A 151 3.54 14.88 11.35
N GLY A 152 3.92 15.66 10.35
CA GLY A 152 4.57 15.21 9.12
C GLY A 152 3.63 14.57 8.08
N SER A 153 2.29 14.65 8.24
CA SER A 153 1.37 14.35 7.16
C SER A 153 1.24 15.55 6.22
N ALA A 154 1.13 15.29 4.92
CA ALA A 154 0.95 16.37 3.93
C ALA A 154 -0.28 17.24 4.25
N SER A 155 -1.37 16.61 4.71
CA SER A 155 -2.59 17.34 5.08
C SER A 155 -2.41 18.23 6.31
N PHE A 156 -1.59 17.80 7.28
CA PHE A 156 -1.30 18.60 8.47
C PHE A 156 -0.46 19.83 8.12
N GLU A 157 0.55 19.66 7.27
CA GLU A 157 1.42 20.77 6.86
C GLU A 157 0.62 21.85 6.08
N ILE A 158 -0.33 21.44 5.22
CA ILE A 158 -1.22 22.37 4.49
C ILE A 158 -2.15 23.14 5.45
N ILE A 159 -2.62 22.53 6.54
CA ILE A 159 -3.53 23.18 7.48
C ILE A 159 -2.78 24.11 8.43
N ARG A 160 -1.50 23.81 8.71
CA ARG A 160 -0.67 24.60 9.63
C ARG A 160 -0.21 25.93 9.02
N ASP A 161 0.02 26.01 7.71
CA ASP A 161 0.42 27.21 6.96
C ASP A 161 -0.78 28.11 6.66
#